data_458e73550e13e348c21aec6714bcbbcb
#
_entry.id   458e73550e13e348c21aec6714bcbbcb
#
_cell.length_a   1.000
_cell.length_b   1.000
_cell.length_c   1.000
_cell.angle_alpha   90.00
_cell.angle_beta   90.00
_cell.angle_gamma   90.00
#
_symmetry.space_group_name_H-M   'P 1'
#
loop_
_entity.id
_entity.type
_entity.pdbx_description
1 polymer ?
#
loop_
_entity_poly.entity_id
_entity_poly.type
_entity_poly.pdbx_seq_one_letter_code
_entity_poly.pdbx_strand_id
1 'polypeptide(L)'
;MKRQTCQNFDWLIVDDGSSDNTKELVESWLSQPHEFGIRYVYKPNGGMHTAYNTAYELIETELSMNVDSDDYLTDTAIADVLAFWEANKRDDIGGIYALDCYENGQVIGLPFPEDLREFKGWGYKTVFYEVNGEKKQFHNQGDKKFIGVTAAIKKYPPIPVFEGEKYHSLYYKQHLIEQDYSILIFNVPVCVVEYMPDGSSNHMYAQYVKNPKGFCSERRFVMQYAPNFKIRFVSAVHYVAESIIAKDRHFVKHSTNKPVTMLAIPLGIALYFWIRMKTK
;
A
#
# COMPACT_ATOMS: atom_id res chain seq x y z
N MET A 1 5.54 -16.86 11.76
CA MET A 1 4.26 -16.95 12.50
C MET A 1 4.38 -17.74 13.83
N LYS A 2 4.93 -18.95 13.86
CA LYS A 2 5.08 -19.77 15.12
C LYS A 2 5.84 -19.09 16.27
N ARG A 3 6.71 -18.10 16.00
CA ARG A 3 7.47 -17.35 17.04
C ARG A 3 6.67 -16.27 17.75
N GLN A 4 5.45 -15.96 17.26
CA GLN A 4 4.62 -14.93 17.89
C GLN A 4 4.28 -15.29 19.34
N THR A 5 4.47 -14.33 20.25
CA THR A 5 4.13 -14.50 21.68
C THR A 5 2.62 -14.53 21.93
N CYS A 6 1.82 -14.03 20.98
CA CYS A 6 0.37 -14.12 20.95
C CYS A 6 -0.07 -14.88 19.70
N GLN A 7 -0.86 -15.93 19.84
CA GLN A 7 -1.35 -16.77 18.75
C GLN A 7 -2.82 -16.45 18.35
N ASN A 8 -3.36 -15.33 18.81
CA ASN A 8 -4.71 -14.89 18.49
C ASN A 8 -4.76 -14.20 17.11
N PHE A 9 -4.52 -14.96 16.05
CA PHE A 9 -4.60 -14.53 14.66
C PHE A 9 -4.91 -15.69 13.73
N ASP A 10 -5.36 -15.37 12.52
CA ASP A 10 -5.47 -16.27 11.38
C ASP A 10 -4.43 -15.89 10.31
N TRP A 11 -3.78 -16.88 9.73
CA TRP A 11 -2.85 -16.68 8.63
C TRP A 11 -3.49 -17.07 7.29
N LEU A 12 -3.90 -16.06 6.50
CA LEU A 12 -4.37 -16.25 5.13
C LEU A 12 -3.19 -16.11 4.17
N ILE A 13 -2.86 -17.16 3.44
CA ILE A 13 -1.85 -17.20 2.39
C ILE A 13 -2.56 -17.13 1.04
N VAL A 14 -2.31 -16.08 0.27
CA VAL A 14 -2.81 -15.93 -1.10
C VAL A 14 -1.63 -16.09 -2.06
N ASP A 15 -1.63 -17.19 -2.79
CA ASP A 15 -0.63 -17.51 -3.81
C ASP A 15 -1.06 -16.95 -5.16
N ASP A 16 -0.36 -15.94 -5.67
CA ASP A 16 -0.61 -15.29 -6.97
C ASP A 16 0.05 -16.04 -8.14
N GLY A 17 -0.09 -17.35 -8.17
CA GLY A 17 0.35 -18.20 -9.28
C GLY A 17 1.82 -18.56 -9.23
N SER A 18 2.33 -18.95 -8.06
CA SER A 18 3.69 -19.48 -7.90
C SER A 18 3.91 -20.70 -8.78
N SER A 19 5.11 -20.83 -9.36
CA SER A 19 5.54 -21.92 -10.21
C SER A 19 6.62 -22.81 -9.60
N ASP A 20 7.01 -22.51 -8.38
CA ASP A 20 7.95 -23.27 -7.56
C ASP A 20 7.21 -24.22 -6.59
N ASN A 21 7.89 -24.70 -5.56
CA ASN A 21 7.35 -25.60 -4.53
C ASN A 21 6.55 -24.89 -3.42
N THR A 22 6.08 -23.65 -3.65
CA THR A 22 5.28 -22.90 -2.65
C THR A 22 4.07 -23.68 -2.17
N LYS A 23 3.33 -24.30 -3.08
CA LYS A 23 2.13 -25.08 -2.76
C LYS A 23 2.46 -26.23 -1.81
N GLU A 24 3.45 -27.06 -2.15
CA GLU A 24 3.87 -28.22 -1.36
C GLU A 24 4.36 -27.79 0.02
N LEU A 25 5.07 -26.65 0.09
CA LEU A 25 5.53 -26.09 1.35
C LEU A 25 4.36 -25.69 2.26
N VAL A 26 3.37 -24.98 1.72
CA VAL A 26 2.21 -24.55 2.49
C VAL A 26 1.35 -25.75 2.91
N GLU A 27 1.15 -26.75 2.02
CA GLU A 27 0.45 -28.00 2.34
C GLU A 27 1.14 -28.74 3.50
N SER A 28 2.48 -28.70 3.55
CA SER A 28 3.24 -29.28 4.69
C SER A 28 2.96 -28.56 6.00
N TRP A 29 2.71 -27.26 5.99
CA TRP A 29 2.31 -26.50 7.18
C TRP A 29 0.88 -26.80 7.58
N LEU A 30 -0.05 -26.87 6.63
CA LEU A 30 -1.46 -27.21 6.88
C LEU A 30 -1.64 -28.60 7.51
N SER A 31 -0.71 -29.54 7.25
CA SER A 31 -0.73 -30.88 7.81
C SER A 31 -0.23 -30.94 9.29
N GLN A 32 0.33 -29.87 9.81
CA GLN A 32 0.84 -29.79 11.18
C GLN A 32 -0.16 -29.09 12.11
N PRO A 33 -0.19 -29.43 13.41
CA PRO A 33 -0.99 -28.69 14.38
C PRO A 33 -0.41 -27.28 14.61
N HIS A 34 -1.29 -26.28 14.69
CA HIS A 34 -0.97 -24.90 15.02
C HIS A 34 -1.97 -24.37 16.04
N GLU A 35 -1.56 -23.36 16.83
CA GLU A 35 -2.44 -22.65 17.75
C GLU A 35 -3.25 -21.54 17.07
N PHE A 36 -2.94 -21.25 15.80
CA PHE A 36 -3.63 -20.28 14.94
C PHE A 36 -4.16 -20.95 13.67
N GLY A 37 -5.18 -20.34 13.06
CA GLY A 37 -5.73 -20.79 11.78
C GLY A 37 -4.77 -20.52 10.63
N ILE A 38 -4.64 -21.49 9.69
CA ILE A 38 -3.94 -21.29 8.42
C ILE A 38 -4.92 -21.59 7.30
N ARG A 39 -4.98 -20.70 6.31
CA ARG A 39 -5.77 -20.85 5.12
C ARG A 39 -4.95 -20.52 3.87
N TYR A 40 -4.99 -21.41 2.87
CA TYR A 40 -4.27 -21.25 1.60
C TYR A 40 -5.24 -21.08 0.45
N VAL A 41 -5.00 -20.09 -0.39
CA VAL A 41 -5.78 -19.80 -1.58
C VAL A 41 -4.84 -19.58 -2.76
N TYR A 42 -4.91 -20.45 -3.75
CA TYR A 42 -4.22 -20.29 -5.04
C TYR A 42 -5.08 -19.52 -6.03
N LYS A 43 -4.47 -18.62 -6.79
CA LYS A 43 -5.09 -17.95 -7.93
C LYS A 43 -4.10 -17.83 -9.10
N PRO A 44 -4.57 -17.75 -10.35
CA PRO A 44 -3.70 -17.41 -11.48
C PRO A 44 -3.01 -16.07 -11.28
N ASN A 45 -1.73 -15.96 -11.68
CA ASN A 45 -0.93 -14.76 -11.52
C ASN A 45 -1.57 -13.54 -12.21
N GLY A 46 -2.04 -12.59 -11.41
CA GLY A 46 -2.65 -11.33 -11.83
C GLY A 46 -1.91 -10.08 -11.32
N GLY A 47 -0.84 -10.28 -10.55
CA GLY A 47 -0.10 -9.23 -9.87
C GLY A 47 -0.59 -8.99 -8.43
N MET A 48 0.30 -8.47 -7.59
CA MET A 48 0.13 -8.31 -6.15
C MET A 48 -1.22 -7.67 -5.76
N HIS A 49 -1.66 -6.62 -6.47
CA HIS A 49 -2.93 -5.95 -6.20
C HIS A 49 -4.14 -6.87 -6.34
N THR A 50 -4.08 -7.90 -7.20
CA THR A 50 -5.16 -8.90 -7.33
C THR A 50 -5.13 -9.90 -6.19
N ALA A 51 -3.96 -10.25 -5.66
CA ALA A 51 -3.83 -11.06 -4.45
C ALA A 51 -4.39 -10.31 -3.23
N TYR A 52 -4.12 -9.01 -3.11
CA TYR A 52 -4.72 -8.16 -2.08
C TYR A 52 -6.25 -8.12 -2.19
N ASN A 53 -6.82 -7.99 -3.39
CA ASN A 53 -8.27 -8.04 -3.57
C ASN A 53 -8.84 -9.36 -3.08
N THR A 54 -8.21 -10.49 -3.44
CA THR A 54 -8.63 -11.82 -2.95
C THR A 54 -8.53 -11.91 -1.43
N ALA A 55 -7.44 -11.41 -0.84
CA ALA A 55 -7.30 -11.40 0.62
C ALA A 55 -8.41 -10.55 1.28
N TYR A 56 -8.67 -9.35 0.79
CA TYR A 56 -9.69 -8.44 1.33
C TYR A 56 -11.13 -8.98 1.26
N GLU A 57 -11.42 -9.84 0.29
CA GLU A 57 -12.71 -10.56 0.24
C GLU A 57 -12.80 -11.63 1.33
N LEU A 58 -11.70 -12.29 1.65
CA LEU A 58 -11.65 -13.49 2.48
C LEU A 58 -11.34 -13.24 3.96
N ILE A 59 -10.77 -12.09 4.33
CA ILE A 59 -10.51 -11.77 5.74
C ILE A 59 -11.80 -11.55 6.51
N GLU A 60 -11.85 -12.05 7.77
CA GLU A 60 -13.03 -11.99 8.64
C GLU A 60 -12.70 -11.42 10.03
N THR A 61 -11.42 -11.36 10.39
CA THR A 61 -10.93 -10.79 11.65
C THR A 61 -11.14 -9.28 11.74
N GLU A 62 -11.18 -8.71 12.93
CA GLU A 62 -11.39 -7.27 13.16
C GLU A 62 -10.30 -6.42 12.51
N LEU A 63 -9.04 -6.85 12.65
CA LEU A 63 -7.87 -6.23 12.02
C LEU A 63 -7.26 -7.15 10.96
N SER A 64 -6.60 -6.57 9.99
CA SER A 64 -5.79 -7.31 9.02
C SER A 64 -4.50 -6.58 8.70
N MET A 65 -3.42 -7.34 8.57
CA MET A 65 -2.09 -6.85 8.21
C MET A 65 -1.51 -7.69 7.09
N ASN A 66 -0.90 -7.05 6.12
CA ASN A 66 -0.20 -7.76 5.05
C ASN A 66 1.28 -7.92 5.39
N VAL A 67 1.81 -9.11 5.12
CA VAL A 67 3.24 -9.43 5.24
C VAL A 67 3.67 -10.04 3.92
N ASP A 68 4.67 -9.48 3.27
CA ASP A 68 5.21 -9.99 2.03
C ASP A 68 5.99 -11.29 2.28
N SER A 69 6.13 -12.12 1.27
CA SER A 69 6.69 -13.49 1.43
C SER A 69 8.17 -13.53 1.82
N ASP A 70 8.88 -12.43 1.61
CA ASP A 70 10.29 -12.20 1.97
C ASP A 70 10.46 -11.45 3.31
N ASP A 71 9.34 -11.04 3.94
CA ASP A 71 9.32 -10.35 5.22
C ASP A 71 8.86 -11.26 6.36
N TYR A 72 9.08 -10.83 7.62
CA TYR A 72 8.54 -11.51 8.79
C TYR A 72 8.23 -10.55 9.95
N LEU A 73 7.26 -10.94 10.77
CA LEU A 73 6.86 -10.16 11.94
C LEU A 73 7.90 -10.28 13.08
N THR A 74 8.10 -9.19 13.85
CA THR A 74 8.80 -9.25 15.13
C THR A 74 8.06 -10.20 16.08
N ASP A 75 8.74 -10.84 17.00
CA ASP A 75 8.17 -11.92 17.82
C ASP A 75 6.98 -11.49 18.70
N THR A 76 6.87 -10.20 19.01
CA THR A 76 5.77 -9.61 19.81
C THR A 76 4.74 -8.84 18.98
N ALA A 77 4.90 -8.76 17.66
CA ALA A 77 4.10 -7.89 16.80
C ALA A 77 2.59 -8.03 17.00
N ILE A 78 2.07 -9.26 17.05
CA ILE A 78 0.64 -9.50 17.23
C ILE A 78 0.18 -9.04 18.62
N ALA A 79 0.93 -9.38 19.67
CA ALA A 79 0.61 -8.96 21.03
C ALA A 79 0.58 -7.43 21.16
N ASP A 80 1.61 -6.75 20.63
CA ASP A 80 1.77 -5.30 20.71
C ASP A 80 0.67 -4.58 19.94
N VAL A 81 0.35 -5.02 18.71
CA VAL A 81 -0.73 -4.46 17.89
C VAL A 81 -2.08 -4.63 18.56
N LEU A 82 -2.39 -5.82 19.10
CA LEU A 82 -3.67 -6.06 19.76
C LEU A 82 -3.81 -5.24 21.05
N ALA A 83 -2.75 -5.14 21.86
CA ALA A 83 -2.77 -4.32 23.07
C ALA A 83 -2.96 -2.82 22.73
N PHE A 84 -2.26 -2.32 21.71
CA PHE A 84 -2.41 -0.94 21.23
C PHE A 84 -3.82 -0.68 20.70
N TRP A 85 -4.38 -1.62 19.92
CA TRP A 85 -5.73 -1.52 19.38
C TRP A 85 -6.78 -1.46 20.48
N GLU A 86 -6.76 -2.38 21.43
CA GLU A 86 -7.72 -2.41 22.54
C GLU A 86 -7.71 -1.12 23.38
N ALA A 87 -6.56 -0.49 23.51
CA ALA A 87 -6.41 0.76 24.27
C ALA A 87 -6.89 2.02 23.50
N ASN A 88 -6.97 1.95 22.16
CA ASN A 88 -7.17 3.15 21.33
C ASN A 88 -8.32 3.04 20.32
N LYS A 89 -8.96 1.88 20.17
CA LYS A 89 -10.02 1.65 19.19
C LYS A 89 -11.22 2.55 19.40
N ARG A 90 -11.74 3.06 18.29
CA ARG A 90 -12.96 3.90 18.17
C ARG A 90 -13.61 3.62 16.83
N ASP A 91 -14.89 3.94 16.69
CA ASP A 91 -15.66 3.71 15.45
C ASP A 91 -15.16 4.52 14.24
N ASP A 92 -14.46 5.63 14.49
CA ASP A 92 -13.89 6.50 13.46
C ASP A 92 -12.48 6.10 13.01
N ILE A 93 -11.91 5.01 13.54
CA ILE A 93 -10.57 4.52 13.18
C ILE A 93 -10.67 3.53 12.01
N GLY A 94 -9.89 3.77 10.96
CA GLY A 94 -9.80 2.91 9.79
C GLY A 94 -8.57 2.01 9.75
N GLY A 95 -7.59 2.27 10.60
CA GLY A 95 -6.36 1.49 10.65
C GLY A 95 -5.28 2.10 11.54
N ILE A 96 -4.13 1.45 11.52
CA ILE A 96 -2.94 1.80 12.28
C ILE A 96 -1.75 1.81 11.31
N TYR A 97 -0.88 2.81 11.38
CA TYR A 97 0.46 2.73 10.83
C TYR A 97 1.46 2.39 11.92
N ALA A 98 2.17 1.27 11.72
CA ALA A 98 3.30 0.84 12.54
C ALA A 98 4.62 0.97 11.75
N LEU A 99 5.75 0.68 12.37
CA LEU A 99 7.06 0.77 11.74
C LEU A 99 7.50 -0.57 11.18
N ASP A 100 8.30 -0.50 10.11
CA ASP A 100 9.12 -1.59 9.63
C ASP A 100 10.57 -1.38 10.09
N CYS A 101 11.32 -2.47 10.28
CA CYS A 101 12.72 -2.43 10.69
C CYS A 101 13.57 -3.42 9.88
N TYR A 102 14.88 -3.23 9.93
CA TYR A 102 15.85 -4.22 9.50
C TYR A 102 16.02 -5.32 10.54
N GLU A 103 16.67 -6.42 10.18
CA GLU A 103 16.96 -7.56 11.09
C GLU A 103 17.71 -7.14 12.37
N ASN A 104 18.54 -6.11 12.30
CA ASN A 104 19.25 -5.54 13.45
C ASN A 104 18.36 -4.66 14.36
N GLY A 105 17.06 -4.54 14.07
CA GLY A 105 16.10 -3.73 14.82
C GLY A 105 16.10 -2.24 14.47
N GLN A 106 16.97 -1.78 13.58
CA GLN A 106 16.97 -0.38 13.13
C GLN A 106 15.73 -0.10 12.29
N VAL A 107 14.99 0.96 12.65
CA VAL A 107 13.79 1.40 11.90
C VAL A 107 14.15 1.79 10.47
N ILE A 108 13.35 1.35 9.51
CA ILE A 108 13.46 1.72 8.11
C ILE A 108 12.95 3.15 7.91
N GLY A 109 13.84 4.04 7.47
CA GLY A 109 13.54 5.45 7.32
C GLY A 109 13.46 6.19 8.65
N LEU A 110 12.38 6.97 8.87
CA LEU A 110 12.19 7.76 10.07
C LEU A 110 10.97 7.27 10.86
N PRO A 111 11.05 7.21 12.20
CA PRO A 111 9.85 7.06 13.03
C PRO A 111 8.93 8.27 12.83
N PHE A 112 7.66 8.11 13.14
CA PHE A 112 6.73 9.23 13.15
C PHE A 112 7.07 10.21 14.28
N PRO A 113 6.80 11.54 14.13
CA PRO A 113 6.93 12.50 15.20
C PRO A 113 6.15 12.10 16.46
N GLU A 114 6.70 12.35 17.64
CA GLU A 114 6.07 11.95 18.91
C GLU A 114 4.70 12.62 19.13
N ASP A 115 4.51 13.82 18.56
CA ASP A 115 3.26 14.58 18.64
C ASP A 115 2.23 14.17 17.57
N LEU A 116 2.58 13.33 16.61
CA LEU A 116 1.66 12.74 15.63
C LEU A 116 1.08 11.44 16.19
N ARG A 117 -0.11 11.52 16.80
CA ARG A 117 -0.82 10.35 17.36
C ARG A 117 -1.77 9.70 16.37
N GLU A 118 -2.39 10.50 15.53
CA GLU A 118 -3.29 10.09 14.48
C GLU A 118 -3.36 11.15 13.38
N PHE A 119 -3.85 10.78 12.20
CA PHE A 119 -4.18 11.72 11.14
C PHE A 119 -5.39 11.26 10.34
N LYS A 120 -5.98 12.17 9.56
CA LYS A 120 -7.07 11.91 8.63
C LYS A 120 -6.85 12.69 7.34
N GLY A 121 -7.26 12.11 6.22
CA GLY A 121 -7.27 12.78 4.92
C GLY A 121 -6.13 12.35 4.01
N TRP A 122 -4.90 12.75 4.25
CA TRP A 122 -3.78 12.50 3.34
C TRP A 122 -2.53 11.99 4.07
N GLY A 123 -2.18 10.72 3.85
CA GLY A 123 -1.01 10.07 4.43
C GLY A 123 0.07 9.64 3.43
N TYR A 124 -0.18 9.77 2.11
CA TYR A 124 0.74 9.31 1.08
C TYR A 124 2.01 10.17 1.01
N LYS A 125 3.17 9.58 1.30
CA LYS A 125 4.50 10.23 1.31
C LYS A 125 4.62 11.47 2.20
N THR A 126 3.52 12.13 2.53
CA THR A 126 3.51 13.28 3.42
C THR A 126 2.23 13.27 4.22
N VAL A 127 2.33 13.12 5.52
CA VAL A 127 1.20 13.24 6.44
C VAL A 127 1.01 14.71 6.78
N PHE A 128 -0.22 15.20 6.65
CA PHE A 128 -0.62 16.54 7.13
C PHE A 128 -1.46 16.34 8.38
N TYR A 129 -1.08 17.00 9.47
CA TYR A 129 -1.72 16.87 10.77
C TYR A 129 -1.74 18.20 11.53
N GLU A 130 -2.52 18.27 12.59
CA GLU A 130 -2.64 19.49 13.41
C GLU A 130 -2.43 19.13 14.87
N VAL A 131 -1.60 19.95 15.57
CA VAL A 131 -1.35 19.84 16.99
C VAL A 131 -1.49 21.22 17.63
N ASN A 132 -2.36 21.35 18.62
CA ASN A 132 -2.63 22.60 19.34
C ASN A 132 -2.96 23.78 18.42
N GLY A 133 -3.67 23.54 17.31
CA GLY A 133 -4.02 24.57 16.32
C GLY A 133 -2.93 24.88 15.30
N GLU A 134 -1.75 24.26 15.41
CA GLU A 134 -0.66 24.40 14.44
C GLU A 134 -0.71 23.29 13.40
N LYS A 135 -0.74 23.68 12.12
CA LYS A 135 -0.66 22.75 10.98
C LYS A 135 0.79 22.31 10.77
N LYS A 136 1.00 21.02 10.79
CA LYS A 136 2.29 20.36 10.60
C LYS A 136 2.27 19.42 9.41
N GLN A 137 3.46 19.09 8.93
CA GLN A 137 3.64 18.05 7.91
C GLN A 137 4.82 17.16 8.27
N PHE A 138 4.69 15.89 8.01
CA PHE A 138 5.74 14.89 8.15
C PHE A 138 5.97 14.21 6.80
N HIS A 139 7.20 14.27 6.31
CA HIS A 139 7.58 13.51 5.11
C HIS A 139 7.90 12.08 5.52
N ASN A 140 6.98 11.17 5.19
CA ASN A 140 7.16 9.76 5.46
C ASN A 140 8.34 9.22 4.63
N GLN A 141 9.35 8.72 5.33
CA GLN A 141 10.52 8.07 4.74
C GLN A 141 10.58 6.62 5.20
N GLY A 142 10.90 5.74 4.27
CA GLY A 142 10.91 4.30 4.49
C GLY A 142 9.50 3.70 4.52
N ASP A 143 9.46 2.39 4.54
CA ASP A 143 8.21 1.64 4.53
C ASP A 143 7.55 1.67 5.92
N LYS A 144 6.24 1.55 5.91
CA LYS A 144 5.40 1.53 7.11
C LYS A 144 4.37 0.43 6.97
N LYS A 145 4.18 -0.33 8.04
CA LYS A 145 3.20 -1.40 8.07
C LYS A 145 1.81 -0.83 8.33
N PHE A 146 0.89 -1.09 7.40
CA PHE A 146 -0.51 -0.75 7.57
C PHE A 146 -1.28 -1.93 8.16
N ILE A 147 -1.93 -1.71 9.29
CA ILE A 147 -2.87 -2.64 9.91
C ILE A 147 -4.25 -2.03 9.73
N GLY A 148 -5.06 -2.61 8.86
CA GLY A 148 -6.37 -2.06 8.51
C GLY A 148 -7.50 -2.64 9.36
N VAL A 149 -8.48 -1.82 9.70
CA VAL A 149 -9.77 -2.28 10.23
C VAL A 149 -10.55 -2.92 9.08
N THR A 150 -10.86 -4.20 9.20
CA THR A 150 -11.48 -4.99 8.13
C THR A 150 -12.81 -4.40 7.65
N ALA A 151 -13.63 -3.88 8.54
CA ALA A 151 -14.86 -3.19 8.17
C ALA A 151 -14.60 -1.95 7.28
N ALA A 152 -13.58 -1.16 7.60
CA ALA A 152 -13.17 -0.02 6.78
C ALA A 152 -12.62 -0.46 5.42
N ILE A 153 -11.80 -1.52 5.37
CA ILE A 153 -11.30 -2.10 4.13
C ILE A 153 -12.44 -2.56 3.22
N LYS A 154 -13.43 -3.28 3.76
CA LYS A 154 -14.56 -3.86 3.01
C LYS A 154 -15.57 -2.80 2.54
N LYS A 155 -15.60 -1.62 3.14
CA LYS A 155 -16.47 -0.50 2.72
C LYS A 155 -16.16 0.00 1.31
N TYR A 156 -14.90 -0.06 0.88
CA TYR A 156 -14.46 0.53 -0.39
C TYR A 156 -14.32 -0.51 -1.50
N PRO A 157 -14.42 -0.09 -2.79
CA PRO A 157 -14.30 -0.98 -3.93
C PRO A 157 -12.92 -1.67 -3.97
N PRO A 158 -12.79 -2.82 -4.66
CA PRO A 158 -11.52 -3.48 -4.87
C PRO A 158 -10.53 -2.55 -5.60
N ILE A 159 -9.24 -2.84 -5.46
CA ILE A 159 -8.19 -2.17 -6.23
C ILE A 159 -8.45 -2.44 -7.72
N PRO A 160 -8.45 -1.41 -8.58
CA PRO A 160 -8.75 -1.58 -10.00
C PRO A 160 -7.78 -2.55 -10.69
N VAL A 161 -8.33 -3.38 -11.57
CA VAL A 161 -7.58 -4.34 -12.37
C VAL A 161 -7.73 -3.97 -13.85
N PHE A 162 -6.63 -3.96 -14.60
CA PHE A 162 -6.60 -3.66 -16.03
C PHE A 162 -6.09 -4.87 -16.80
N GLU A 163 -6.83 -5.26 -17.85
CA GLU A 163 -6.45 -6.37 -18.70
C GLU A 163 -5.04 -6.18 -19.28
N GLY A 164 -4.20 -7.21 -19.16
CA GLY A 164 -2.81 -7.23 -19.61
C GLY A 164 -1.82 -6.50 -18.70
N GLU A 165 -2.27 -5.91 -17.58
CA GLU A 165 -1.41 -5.23 -16.61
C GLU A 165 -1.41 -5.97 -15.26
N LYS A 166 -0.24 -6.02 -14.62
CA LYS A 166 -0.03 -6.72 -13.34
C LYS A 166 0.35 -5.76 -12.19
N TYR A 167 0.04 -4.47 -12.33
CA TYR A 167 0.36 -3.45 -11.33
C TYR A 167 -0.79 -2.47 -11.13
N HIS A 168 -1.09 -2.23 -9.88
CA HIS A 168 -1.79 -1.04 -9.37
C HIS A 168 -1.23 -0.72 -7.99
N SER A 169 -1.27 0.55 -7.60
CA SER A 169 -0.82 0.98 -6.27
C SER A 169 -1.64 0.32 -5.17
N LEU A 170 -0.96 -0.33 -4.22
CA LEU A 170 -1.59 -0.93 -3.04
C LEU A 170 -2.14 0.12 -2.07
N TYR A 171 -1.59 1.33 -2.13
CA TYR A 171 -2.10 2.49 -1.38
C TYR A 171 -3.52 2.91 -1.78
N TYR A 172 -4.07 2.42 -2.88
CA TYR A 172 -5.41 2.81 -3.35
C TYR A 172 -6.48 2.67 -2.26
N LYS A 173 -6.56 1.52 -1.60
CA LYS A 173 -7.51 1.26 -0.51
C LYS A 173 -7.22 2.13 0.71
N GLN A 174 -5.95 2.22 1.11
CA GLN A 174 -5.51 3.03 2.24
C GLN A 174 -5.90 4.50 2.06
N HIS A 175 -5.68 5.06 0.87
CA HIS A 175 -6.09 6.43 0.54
C HIS A 175 -7.60 6.66 0.65
N LEU A 176 -8.41 5.68 0.25
CA LEU A 176 -9.87 5.79 0.41
C LEU A 176 -10.27 5.77 1.89
N ILE A 177 -9.64 4.89 2.68
CA ILE A 177 -9.88 4.80 4.12
C ILE A 177 -9.49 6.10 4.81
N GLU A 178 -8.32 6.66 4.50
CA GLU A 178 -7.80 7.91 5.08
C GLU A 178 -8.73 9.12 4.86
N GLN A 179 -9.57 9.13 3.80
CA GLN A 179 -10.51 10.22 3.57
C GLN A 179 -11.63 10.27 4.61
N ASP A 180 -12.12 9.11 5.04
CA ASP A 180 -13.30 9.00 5.90
C ASP A 180 -12.97 8.63 7.36
N TYR A 181 -11.81 8.01 7.60
CA TYR A 181 -11.38 7.48 8.89
C TYR A 181 -10.08 8.10 9.36
N SER A 182 -9.89 8.18 10.66
CA SER A 182 -8.61 8.47 11.29
C SER A 182 -7.72 7.23 11.23
N ILE A 183 -6.41 7.46 11.08
CA ILE A 183 -5.38 6.42 11.13
C ILE A 183 -4.52 6.68 12.36
N LEU A 184 -4.46 5.70 13.25
CA LEU A 184 -3.62 5.76 14.45
C LEU A 184 -2.14 5.55 14.10
N ILE A 185 -1.26 6.14 14.88
CA ILE A 185 0.19 5.98 14.76
C ILE A 185 0.70 5.13 15.92
N PHE A 186 1.31 4.00 15.57
CA PHE A 186 1.96 3.08 16.49
C PHE A 186 3.46 3.04 16.21
N ASN A 187 4.23 3.82 16.94
CA ASN A 187 5.66 4.06 16.68
C ASN A 187 6.56 2.90 17.17
N VAL A 188 6.11 1.65 16.88
CA VAL A 188 6.80 0.41 17.25
C VAL A 188 7.06 -0.43 16.00
N PRO A 189 8.27 -1.00 15.83
CA PRO A 189 8.56 -1.94 14.75
C PRO A 189 7.78 -3.25 14.92
N VAL A 190 7.00 -3.62 13.91
CA VAL A 190 6.18 -4.85 13.90
C VAL A 190 6.58 -5.83 12.80
N CYS A 191 7.33 -5.37 11.79
CA CYS A 191 7.74 -6.20 10.68
C CYS A 191 9.22 -5.97 10.37
N VAL A 192 9.93 -7.08 10.14
CA VAL A 192 11.31 -7.06 9.64
C VAL A 192 11.25 -7.23 8.14
N VAL A 193 11.85 -6.28 7.42
CA VAL A 193 11.85 -6.23 5.95
C VAL A 193 13.26 -6.46 5.43
N GLU A 194 13.39 -7.35 4.43
CA GLU A 194 14.63 -7.60 3.72
C GLU A 194 14.56 -6.95 2.33
N TYR A 195 15.44 -5.97 2.07
CA TYR A 195 15.52 -5.34 0.75
C TYR A 195 16.30 -6.21 -0.23
N MET A 196 15.58 -6.80 -1.18
CA MET A 196 16.17 -7.60 -2.25
C MET A 196 16.79 -6.71 -3.34
N PRO A 197 18.00 -7.01 -3.84
CA PRO A 197 18.65 -6.25 -4.93
C PRO A 197 17.78 -6.14 -6.20
N ASP A 198 16.97 -7.18 -6.48
CA ASP A 198 16.11 -7.27 -7.66
C ASP A 198 14.67 -6.77 -7.40
N GLY A 199 14.45 -6.06 -6.30
CA GLY A 199 13.14 -5.54 -5.91
C GLY A 199 12.51 -4.65 -6.99
N SER A 200 11.19 -4.69 -7.10
CA SER A 200 10.39 -3.96 -8.11
C SER A 200 10.64 -2.45 -8.11
N SER A 201 11.04 -1.87 -6.99
CA SER A 201 11.34 -0.45 -6.81
C SER A 201 12.52 0.03 -7.68
N ASN A 202 13.45 -0.86 -8.03
CA ASN A 202 14.61 -0.53 -8.85
C ASN A 202 14.30 -0.41 -10.35
N HIS A 203 13.10 -0.82 -10.80
CA HIS A 203 12.72 -0.89 -12.21
C HIS A 203 11.50 -0.04 -12.56
N MET A 204 11.27 1.08 -11.86
CA MET A 204 10.06 1.90 -12.00
C MET A 204 9.75 2.36 -13.42
N TYR A 205 10.75 2.76 -14.21
CA TYR A 205 10.50 3.18 -15.60
C TYR A 205 9.94 2.04 -16.47
N ALA A 206 10.46 0.82 -16.28
CA ALA A 206 9.92 -0.36 -16.96
C ALA A 206 8.48 -0.66 -16.52
N GLN A 207 8.18 -0.45 -15.24
CA GLN A 207 6.82 -0.60 -14.71
C GLN A 207 5.83 0.40 -15.35
N TYR A 208 6.21 1.68 -15.51
CA TYR A 208 5.38 2.67 -16.22
C TYR A 208 5.02 2.25 -17.65
N VAL A 209 5.97 1.61 -18.35
CA VAL A 209 5.73 1.14 -19.72
C VAL A 209 4.86 -0.12 -19.76
N LYS A 210 5.04 -1.03 -18.79
CA LYS A 210 4.30 -2.29 -18.73
C LYS A 210 2.87 -2.14 -18.21
N ASN A 211 2.63 -1.19 -17.31
CA ASN A 211 1.37 -1.06 -16.57
C ASN A 211 0.80 0.39 -16.61
N PRO A 212 0.73 1.03 -17.78
CA PRO A 212 0.42 2.46 -17.86
C PRO A 212 -0.98 2.82 -17.39
N LYS A 213 -1.98 1.93 -17.53
CA LYS A 213 -3.37 2.20 -17.09
C LYS A 213 -3.48 2.15 -15.57
N GLY A 214 -2.78 1.22 -14.91
CA GLY A 214 -2.71 1.15 -13.46
C GLY A 214 -2.12 2.43 -12.87
N PHE A 215 -1.01 2.92 -13.44
CA PHE A 215 -0.43 4.21 -13.03
C PHE A 215 -1.35 5.39 -13.33
N CYS A 216 -1.97 5.46 -14.53
CA CYS A 216 -2.97 6.49 -14.83
C CYS A 216 -4.10 6.53 -13.80
N SER A 217 -4.57 5.37 -13.37
CA SER A 217 -5.61 5.26 -12.34
C SER A 217 -5.15 5.85 -11.02
N GLU A 218 -3.95 5.51 -10.57
CA GLU A 218 -3.34 6.08 -9.35
C GLU A 218 -3.19 7.61 -9.47
N ARG A 219 -2.67 8.12 -10.61
CA ARG A 219 -2.49 9.57 -10.79
C ARG A 219 -3.82 10.33 -10.76
N ARG A 220 -4.88 9.78 -11.37
CA ARG A 220 -6.22 10.39 -11.30
C ARG A 220 -6.71 10.47 -9.86
N PHE A 221 -6.51 9.42 -9.08
CA PHE A 221 -6.83 9.41 -7.67
C PHE A 221 -6.05 10.49 -6.91
N VAL A 222 -4.73 10.52 -7.08
CA VAL A 222 -3.89 11.55 -6.44
C VAL A 222 -4.32 12.96 -6.86
N MET A 223 -4.61 13.22 -8.13
CA MET A 223 -5.08 14.54 -8.58
C MET A 223 -6.40 14.97 -7.93
N GLN A 224 -7.27 14.01 -7.60
CA GLN A 224 -8.55 14.28 -6.96
C GLN A 224 -8.39 14.69 -5.50
N TYR A 225 -7.57 13.95 -4.74
CA TYR A 225 -7.49 14.06 -3.28
C TYR A 225 -6.25 14.82 -2.78
N ALA A 226 -5.30 15.17 -3.65
CA ALA A 226 -4.06 15.84 -3.24
C ALA A 226 -4.33 17.14 -2.45
N PRO A 227 -3.67 17.33 -1.30
CA PRO A 227 -3.95 18.43 -0.39
C PRO A 227 -3.46 19.80 -0.93
N ASN A 228 -2.56 19.79 -1.90
CA ASN A 228 -2.00 21.02 -2.46
C ASN A 228 -1.75 20.94 -3.97
N PHE A 229 -1.55 22.11 -4.59
CA PHE A 229 -1.34 22.22 -6.03
C PHE A 229 -0.07 21.50 -6.51
N LYS A 230 1.03 21.54 -5.75
CA LYS A 230 2.32 20.93 -6.15
C LYS A 230 2.17 19.42 -6.35
N ILE A 231 1.59 18.71 -5.38
CA ILE A 231 1.37 17.25 -5.47
C ILE A 231 0.44 16.93 -6.64
N ARG A 232 -0.64 17.70 -6.78
CA ARG A 232 -1.61 17.55 -7.88
C ARG A 232 -0.98 17.75 -9.25
N PHE A 233 -0.16 18.79 -9.39
CA PHE A 233 0.50 19.12 -10.65
C PHE A 233 1.55 18.08 -11.06
N VAL A 234 2.41 17.65 -10.13
CA VAL A 234 3.38 16.57 -10.38
C VAL A 234 2.66 15.28 -10.81
N SER A 235 1.56 14.95 -10.15
CA SER A 235 0.73 13.79 -10.53
C SER A 235 0.13 13.93 -11.93
N ALA A 236 -0.30 15.14 -12.30
CA ALA A 236 -0.81 15.42 -13.64
C ALA A 236 0.27 15.28 -14.73
N VAL A 237 1.52 15.68 -14.45
CA VAL A 237 2.66 15.48 -15.36
C VAL A 237 2.88 13.99 -15.63
N HIS A 238 2.90 13.17 -14.58
CA HIS A 238 3.00 11.72 -14.72
C HIS A 238 1.80 11.13 -15.45
N TYR A 239 0.58 11.56 -15.10
CA TYR A 239 -0.66 11.13 -15.76
C TYR A 239 -0.63 11.35 -17.27
N VAL A 240 -0.16 12.52 -17.73
CA VAL A 240 -0.03 12.80 -19.17
C VAL A 240 0.97 11.84 -19.82
N ALA A 241 2.16 11.65 -19.24
CA ALA A 241 3.17 10.75 -19.79
C ALA A 241 2.65 9.30 -19.88
N GLU A 242 2.06 8.81 -18.81
CA GLU A 242 1.51 7.45 -18.71
C GLU A 242 0.29 7.27 -19.64
N SER A 243 -0.55 8.29 -19.82
CA SER A 243 -1.67 8.27 -20.77
C SER A 243 -1.19 8.15 -22.22
N ILE A 244 -0.08 8.84 -22.59
CA ILE A 244 0.54 8.69 -23.89
C ILE A 244 1.06 7.26 -24.09
N ILE A 245 1.69 6.67 -23.09
CA ILE A 245 2.15 5.27 -23.12
C ILE A 245 0.95 4.32 -23.27
N ALA A 246 -0.14 4.56 -22.54
CA ALA A 246 -1.39 3.80 -22.62
C ALA A 246 -2.16 4.01 -23.94
N LYS A 247 -1.71 4.94 -24.79
CA LYS A 247 -2.37 5.34 -26.04
C LYS A 247 -3.80 5.90 -25.83
N ASP A 248 -4.08 6.47 -24.66
CA ASP A 248 -5.35 7.13 -24.38
C ASP A 248 -5.39 8.53 -25.02
N ARG A 249 -6.03 8.66 -26.18
CA ARG A 249 -6.20 9.92 -26.91
C ARG A 249 -7.17 10.90 -26.23
N HIS A 250 -7.95 10.40 -25.26
CA HIS A 250 -8.97 11.18 -24.55
C HIS A 250 -8.59 11.48 -23.10
N PHE A 251 -7.32 11.38 -22.74
CA PHE A 251 -6.82 11.48 -21.37
C PHE A 251 -7.27 12.77 -20.65
N VAL A 252 -7.39 13.91 -21.36
CA VAL A 252 -7.91 15.15 -20.76
C VAL A 252 -9.38 14.98 -20.35
N LYS A 253 -10.20 14.30 -21.16
CA LYS A 253 -11.60 13.99 -20.83
C LYS A 253 -11.71 13.05 -19.64
N HIS A 254 -10.80 12.08 -19.55
CA HIS A 254 -10.77 11.08 -18.47
C HIS A 254 -10.11 11.59 -17.17
N SER A 255 -9.48 12.76 -17.21
CA SER A 255 -8.84 13.36 -16.03
C SER A 255 -9.85 13.80 -14.98
N THR A 256 -9.49 13.60 -13.70
CA THR A 256 -10.23 14.12 -12.53
C THR A 256 -9.99 15.62 -12.32
N ASN A 257 -8.93 16.20 -12.93
CA ASN A 257 -8.64 17.62 -12.86
C ASN A 257 -8.17 18.15 -14.24
N LYS A 258 -9.13 18.47 -15.12
CA LYS A 258 -8.85 18.87 -16.50
C LYS A 258 -7.95 20.11 -16.63
N PRO A 259 -8.16 21.21 -15.87
CA PRO A 259 -7.30 22.39 -15.97
C PRO A 259 -5.84 22.10 -15.64
N VAL A 260 -5.60 21.39 -14.55
CA VAL A 260 -4.23 21.03 -14.13
C VAL A 260 -3.59 20.06 -15.13
N THR A 261 -4.37 19.13 -15.69
CA THR A 261 -3.88 18.19 -16.71
C THR A 261 -3.47 18.95 -17.98
N MET A 262 -4.26 19.92 -18.46
CA MET A 262 -3.90 20.73 -19.61
C MET A 262 -2.61 21.53 -19.37
N LEU A 263 -2.45 22.12 -18.20
CA LEU A 263 -1.23 22.84 -17.81
C LEU A 263 0.00 21.91 -17.77
N ALA A 264 -0.20 20.65 -17.43
CA ALA A 264 0.87 19.65 -17.30
C ALA A 264 1.32 19.05 -18.66
N ILE A 265 0.57 19.24 -19.76
CA ILE A 265 0.86 18.59 -21.05
C ILE A 265 2.32 18.77 -21.51
N PRO A 266 2.93 19.99 -21.54
CA PRO A 266 4.28 20.13 -22.04
C PRO A 266 5.31 19.30 -21.25
N LEU A 267 5.22 19.33 -19.92
CA LEU A 267 6.12 18.58 -19.06
C LEU A 267 5.83 17.06 -19.10
N GLY A 268 4.58 16.67 -19.24
CA GLY A 268 4.20 15.27 -19.39
C GLY A 268 4.72 14.65 -20.70
N ILE A 269 4.72 15.42 -21.80
CA ILE A 269 5.34 14.99 -23.06
C ILE A 269 6.86 14.83 -22.88
N ALA A 270 7.52 15.79 -22.24
CA ALA A 270 8.96 15.67 -21.94
C ALA A 270 9.27 14.44 -21.09
N LEU A 271 8.46 14.19 -20.04
CA LEU A 271 8.60 13.00 -19.19
C LEU A 271 8.37 11.69 -19.98
N TYR A 272 7.39 11.67 -20.90
CA TYR A 272 7.18 10.51 -21.79
C TYR A 272 8.46 10.17 -22.58
N PHE A 273 9.09 11.15 -23.23
CA PHE A 273 10.34 10.90 -23.95
C PHE A 273 11.47 10.46 -23.03
N TRP A 274 11.57 11.03 -21.83
CA TRP A 274 12.53 10.61 -20.83
C TRP A 274 12.35 9.15 -20.42
N ILE A 275 11.11 8.73 -20.10
CA ILE A 275 10.79 7.34 -19.78
C ILE A 275 11.19 6.42 -20.93
N ARG A 276 10.86 6.78 -22.17
CA ARG A 276 11.20 5.96 -23.35
C ARG A 276 12.71 5.84 -23.58
N MET A 277 13.50 6.85 -23.25
CA MET A 277 14.96 6.77 -23.30
C MET A 277 15.54 5.83 -22.25
N LYS A 278 14.95 5.83 -21.05
CA LYS A 278 15.42 4.98 -19.93
C LYS A 278 14.98 3.52 -20.04
N THR A 279 14.06 3.20 -20.93
CA THR A 279 13.51 1.84 -21.13
C THR A 279 13.94 1.20 -22.46
N LYS A 280 14.82 1.83 -23.23
CA LYS A 280 15.53 1.25 -24.36
C LYS A 280 16.80 0.56 -23.90
#